data_d24dccf6843c9c6836721cbf7f9f526c
#
_entry.id   d24dccf6843c9c6836721cbf7f9f526c
#
_cell.length_a   1.000
_cell.length_b   1.000
_cell.length_c   1.000
_cell.angle_alpha   90.00
_cell.angle_beta   90.00
_cell.angle_gamma   90.00
#
_symmetry.space_group_name_H-M   'P 1'
#
loop_
_entity.id
_entity.type
_entity.pdbx_description
1 polymer ?
#
loop_
_entity_poly.entity_id
_entity_poly.type
_entity_poly.pdbx_seq_one_letter_code
_entity_poly.pdbx_strand_id
1 'polypeptide(L)'
;FVCIIGRGDSGKSTVLDAISYVLNPNWNLTIKDTDFHNCDVSKPIEIEASLYDLPKKLIQESKFGLYIRGLDKTDDTIKDEIEDENEIVLTLKLVVEKTLQPKWYIVNNRQDPIEISSSERSHLNMFQISDYIDNHFSWDKRSPLKALFKLDDEESSITDVLIESMRNVLQI
;
A
#
# COMPACT_ATOMS: atom_id res chain seq x y z
N PHE A 1 7.05 13.84 -6.65
CA PHE A 1 6.48 13.35 -7.91
C PHE A 1 7.52 12.53 -8.66
N VAL A 2 7.21 11.26 -8.98
CA VAL A 2 8.12 10.34 -9.72
C VAL A 2 7.48 10.02 -11.07
N CYS A 3 8.28 10.05 -12.15
CA CYS A 3 7.86 9.71 -13.50
C CYS A 3 8.69 8.54 -14.04
N ILE A 4 8.04 7.43 -14.42
CA ILE A 4 8.70 6.26 -15.00
C ILE A 4 8.65 6.36 -16.53
N ILE A 5 9.80 6.55 -17.17
CA ILE A 5 9.93 6.74 -18.63
C ILE A 5 10.70 5.54 -19.21
N GLY A 6 10.27 5.06 -20.39
CA GLY A 6 10.95 3.98 -21.10
C GLY A 6 10.20 3.56 -22.36
N ARG A 7 10.80 2.68 -23.16
CA ARG A 7 10.18 2.10 -24.37
C ARG A 7 8.93 1.30 -24.01
N GLY A 8 8.08 1.00 -25.02
CA GLY A 8 7.03 -0.02 -24.88
C GLY A 8 7.62 -1.33 -24.34
N ASP A 9 6.85 -2.07 -23.56
CA ASP A 9 7.21 -3.37 -22.98
C ASP A 9 8.49 -3.39 -22.11
N SER A 10 8.88 -2.24 -21.57
CA SER A 10 10.03 -2.13 -20.66
C SER A 10 9.70 -2.38 -19.19
N GLY A 11 8.52 -2.92 -18.87
CA GLY A 11 8.13 -3.28 -17.51
C GLY A 11 7.62 -2.12 -16.65
N LYS A 12 7.34 -0.93 -17.21
CA LYS A 12 6.83 0.24 -16.45
C LYS A 12 5.52 -0.05 -15.72
N SER A 13 4.55 -0.61 -16.43
CA SER A 13 3.27 -1.00 -15.84
C SER A 13 3.45 -2.12 -14.81
N THR A 14 4.36 -3.07 -15.08
CA THR A 14 4.68 -4.15 -14.14
C THR A 14 5.21 -3.61 -12.80
N VAL A 15 6.02 -2.56 -12.82
CA VAL A 15 6.49 -1.91 -11.57
C VAL A 15 5.33 -1.25 -10.83
N LEU A 16 4.43 -0.55 -11.54
CA LEU A 16 3.25 0.05 -10.93
C LEU A 16 2.30 -1.01 -10.35
N ASP A 17 2.10 -2.11 -11.08
CA ASP A 17 1.30 -3.24 -10.60
C ASP A 17 1.93 -3.90 -9.37
N ALA A 18 3.24 -4.07 -9.35
CA ALA A 18 3.95 -4.62 -8.19
C ALA A 18 3.77 -3.72 -6.93
N ILE A 19 3.91 -2.40 -7.09
CA ILE A 19 3.65 -1.44 -6.00
C ILE A 19 2.18 -1.56 -5.56
N SER A 20 1.26 -1.61 -6.51
CA SER A 20 -0.17 -1.77 -6.24
C SER A 20 -0.47 -3.06 -5.48
N TYR A 21 0.18 -4.16 -5.80
CA TYR A 21 -0.04 -5.45 -5.16
C TYR A 21 0.51 -5.50 -3.73
N VAL A 22 1.75 -5.06 -3.53
CA VAL A 22 2.37 -5.12 -2.19
C VAL A 22 1.69 -4.20 -1.19
N LEU A 23 1.17 -3.04 -1.64
CA LEU A 23 0.47 -2.06 -0.80
C LEU A 23 -1.05 -2.23 -0.78
N ASN A 24 -1.60 -3.26 -1.43
CA ASN A 24 -3.04 -3.44 -1.52
C ASN A 24 -3.69 -3.67 -0.15
N PRO A 25 -4.68 -2.86 0.24
CA PRO A 25 -5.37 -3.05 1.51
C PRO A 25 -6.33 -4.25 1.53
N ASN A 26 -6.73 -4.78 0.37
CA ASN A 26 -7.64 -5.90 0.31
C ASN A 26 -6.96 -7.20 0.76
N TRP A 27 -7.74 -8.15 1.24
CA TRP A 27 -7.27 -9.48 1.65
C TRP A 27 -6.96 -10.39 0.44
N ASN A 28 -7.44 -10.02 -0.75
CA ASN A 28 -7.32 -10.82 -1.97
C ASN A 28 -6.86 -9.96 -3.16
N LEU A 29 -6.10 -10.57 -4.06
CA LEU A 29 -5.67 -10.03 -5.33
C LEU A 29 -6.15 -10.94 -6.47
N THR A 30 -6.46 -10.35 -7.61
CA THR A 30 -6.78 -11.11 -8.82
C THR A 30 -5.48 -11.45 -9.55
N ILE A 31 -4.82 -12.52 -9.13
CA ILE A 31 -3.57 -13.02 -9.72
C ILE A 31 -3.87 -14.27 -10.56
N LYS A 32 -3.21 -14.39 -11.70
CA LYS A 32 -3.35 -15.47 -12.67
C LYS A 32 -1.99 -16.16 -12.88
N ASP A 33 -2.01 -17.37 -13.42
CA ASP A 33 -0.78 -18.09 -13.77
C ASP A 33 0.11 -17.30 -14.75
N THR A 34 -0.49 -16.46 -15.59
CA THR A 34 0.22 -15.57 -16.52
C THR A 34 1.02 -14.47 -15.85
N ASP A 35 0.78 -14.18 -14.58
CA ASP A 35 1.51 -13.16 -13.83
C ASP A 35 2.84 -13.71 -13.27
N PHE A 36 2.99 -15.05 -13.27
CA PHE A 36 4.24 -15.68 -12.90
C PHE A 36 5.24 -15.61 -14.05
N HIS A 37 6.53 -15.49 -13.71
CA HIS A 37 7.60 -15.45 -14.70
C HIS A 37 7.58 -16.70 -15.60
N ASN A 38 7.43 -16.50 -16.91
CA ASN A 38 7.25 -17.57 -17.90
C ASN A 38 6.07 -18.51 -17.60
N CYS A 39 5.03 -18.06 -16.90
CA CYS A 39 3.90 -18.87 -16.41
C CYS A 39 4.34 -20.05 -15.52
N ASP A 40 5.52 -19.98 -14.91
CA ASP A 40 6.07 -21.03 -14.05
C ASP A 40 5.62 -20.80 -12.59
N VAL A 41 4.49 -21.38 -12.24
CA VAL A 41 3.89 -21.29 -10.89
C VAL A 41 4.69 -22.05 -9.81
N SER A 42 5.75 -22.77 -10.19
CA SER A 42 6.64 -23.43 -9.22
C SER A 42 7.54 -22.43 -8.48
N LYS A 43 7.71 -21.24 -9.03
CA LYS A 43 8.45 -20.13 -8.42
C LYS A 43 7.46 -19.08 -7.91
N PRO A 44 7.49 -18.74 -6.62
CA PRO A 44 6.56 -17.75 -6.08
C PRO A 44 6.81 -16.36 -6.69
N ILE A 45 5.76 -15.55 -6.75
CA ILE A 45 5.91 -14.12 -6.93
C ILE A 45 6.28 -13.54 -5.55
N GLU A 46 7.39 -12.82 -5.49
CA GLU A 46 7.83 -12.11 -4.30
C GLU A 46 8.05 -10.64 -4.63
N ILE A 47 7.41 -9.76 -3.85
CA ILE A 47 7.54 -8.31 -4.02
C ILE A 47 7.84 -7.72 -2.65
N GLU A 48 8.94 -6.99 -2.54
CA GLU A 48 9.31 -6.27 -1.32
C GLU A 48 9.25 -4.76 -1.56
N ALA A 49 8.69 -4.04 -0.59
CA ALA A 49 8.64 -2.60 -0.58
C ALA A 49 8.98 -2.07 0.81
N SER A 50 9.95 -1.18 0.87
CA SER A 50 10.33 -0.48 2.10
C SER A 50 9.69 0.90 2.10
N LEU A 51 8.99 1.21 3.18
CA LEU A 51 8.18 2.41 3.35
C LEU A 51 8.73 3.28 4.45
N TYR A 52 8.84 4.56 4.22
CA TYR A 52 9.14 5.59 5.21
C TYR A 52 7.96 6.56 5.35
N ASP A 53 8.03 7.51 6.25
CA ASP A 53 6.92 8.43 6.58
C ASP A 53 5.64 7.65 6.93
N LEU A 54 5.79 6.68 7.81
CA LEU A 54 4.76 5.72 8.16
C LEU A 54 3.67 6.35 9.04
N PRO A 55 2.40 5.94 8.88
CA PRO A 55 1.34 6.30 9.79
C PRO A 55 1.69 5.93 11.23
N LYS A 56 1.45 6.85 12.18
CA LYS A 56 1.77 6.63 13.61
C LYS A 56 1.17 5.34 14.16
N LYS A 57 -0.01 4.94 13.67
CA LYS A 57 -0.68 3.69 14.08
C LYS A 57 0.17 2.46 13.81
N LEU A 58 0.85 2.38 12.66
CA LEU A 58 1.72 1.24 12.33
C LEU A 58 3.01 1.23 13.16
N ILE A 59 3.56 2.40 13.47
CA ILE A 59 4.79 2.51 14.27
C ILE A 59 4.54 2.20 15.74
N GLN A 60 3.36 2.58 16.27
CA GLN A 60 2.97 2.41 17.66
C GLN A 60 2.51 0.99 18.01
N GLU A 61 2.22 0.16 17.02
CA GLU A 61 1.87 -1.22 17.28
C GLU A 61 3.09 -1.98 17.85
N SER A 62 2.93 -2.50 19.06
CA SER A 62 3.95 -3.31 19.72
C SER A 62 4.40 -4.52 18.89
N LYS A 63 3.54 -4.96 17.98
CA LYS A 63 3.76 -6.06 17.05
C LYS A 63 4.90 -5.78 16.06
N PHE A 64 5.04 -4.55 15.56
CA PHE A 64 5.98 -4.20 14.50
C PHE A 64 7.27 -3.54 15.00
N GLY A 65 7.36 -3.20 16.28
CA GLY A 65 8.50 -2.49 16.83
C GLY A 65 9.85 -3.18 16.59
N LEU A 66 9.88 -4.53 16.60
CA LEU A 66 11.11 -5.30 16.34
C LEU A 66 11.47 -5.40 14.84
N TYR A 67 10.57 -5.00 13.96
CA TYR A 67 10.74 -5.04 12.49
C TYR A 67 11.14 -3.70 11.89
N ILE A 68 11.13 -2.64 12.70
CA ILE A 68 11.52 -1.31 12.28
C ILE A 68 13.01 -1.31 11.88
N ARG A 69 13.33 -0.66 10.78
CA ARG A 69 14.67 -0.50 10.20
C ARG A 69 14.99 0.98 10.06
N GLY A 70 16.24 1.32 9.85
CA GLY A 70 16.69 2.69 9.60
C GLY A 70 17.03 2.89 8.12
N LEU A 71 16.56 3.97 7.52
CA LEU A 71 17.02 4.44 6.21
C LEU A 71 18.07 5.54 6.42
N ASP A 72 19.27 5.28 5.96
CA ASP A 72 20.31 6.29 5.87
C ASP A 72 20.13 7.09 4.58
N LYS A 73 19.76 8.36 4.70
CA LYS A 73 19.51 9.23 3.55
C LYS A 73 20.77 9.69 2.82
N THR A 74 21.94 9.44 3.38
CA THR A 74 23.20 9.86 2.77
C THR A 74 23.65 8.93 1.66
N ASP A 75 23.33 7.66 1.79
CA ASP A 75 23.70 6.60 0.84
C ASP A 75 22.51 5.75 0.34
N ASP A 76 21.29 6.13 0.74
CA ASP A 76 20.03 5.43 0.43
C ASP A 76 20.05 3.95 0.85
N THR A 77 20.78 3.61 1.91
CA THR A 77 20.84 2.23 2.42
C THR A 77 19.87 2.00 3.57
N ILE A 78 19.32 0.78 3.62
CA ILE A 78 18.45 0.35 4.70
C ILE A 78 19.25 -0.54 5.64
N LYS A 79 19.40 -0.08 6.90
CA LYS A 79 20.08 -0.79 7.98
C LYS A 79 19.07 -1.38 8.94
N ASP A 80 19.36 -2.56 9.47
CA ASP A 80 18.48 -3.18 10.47
C ASP A 80 18.61 -2.51 11.86
N GLU A 81 19.70 -1.82 12.11
CA GLU A 81 19.91 -1.01 13.30
C GLU A 81 19.50 0.44 13.00
N ILE A 82 18.82 1.06 13.96
CA ILE A 82 18.35 2.45 13.85
C ILE A 82 19.38 3.31 14.54
N GLU A 83 20.01 4.21 13.79
CA GLU A 83 20.86 5.29 14.32
C GLU A 83 20.01 6.57 14.46
N ASP A 84 20.44 7.51 15.31
CA ASP A 84 19.65 8.72 15.64
C ASP A 84 19.29 9.59 14.44
N GLU A 85 20.07 9.53 13.34
CA GLU A 85 19.84 10.30 12.13
C GLU A 85 19.05 9.55 11.06
N ASN A 86 18.73 8.28 11.28
CA ASN A 86 18.05 7.43 10.31
C ASN A 86 16.55 7.66 10.33
N GLU A 87 15.95 7.63 9.14
CA GLU A 87 14.49 7.62 9.02
C GLU A 87 13.92 6.23 9.27
N ILE A 88 12.83 6.17 10.00
CA ILE A 88 12.16 4.91 10.34
C ILE A 88 11.52 4.31 9.08
N VAL A 89 11.84 3.04 8.81
CA VAL A 89 11.38 2.27 7.66
C VAL A 89 10.77 0.96 8.10
N LEU A 90 9.70 0.56 7.41
CA LEU A 90 9.09 -0.76 7.54
C LEU A 90 9.09 -1.44 6.17
N THR A 91 9.56 -2.69 6.10
CA THR A 91 9.60 -3.44 4.83
C THR A 91 8.46 -4.44 4.77
N LEU A 92 7.59 -4.26 3.78
CA LEU A 92 6.53 -5.21 3.44
C LEU A 92 7.02 -6.18 2.39
N LYS A 93 6.60 -7.44 2.53
CA LYS A 93 6.82 -8.50 1.54
C LYS A 93 5.49 -9.14 1.19
N LEU A 94 5.15 -9.15 -0.09
CA LEU A 94 4.07 -9.95 -0.65
C LEU A 94 4.66 -11.24 -1.21
N VAL A 95 4.06 -12.38 -0.88
CA VAL A 95 4.38 -13.69 -1.45
C VAL A 95 3.11 -14.29 -2.04
N VAL A 96 3.20 -14.73 -3.30
CA VAL A 96 2.13 -15.48 -3.95
C VAL A 96 2.69 -16.78 -4.46
N GLU A 97 2.23 -17.87 -3.88
CA GLU A 97 2.61 -19.23 -4.26
C GLU A 97 1.66 -19.79 -5.35
N LYS A 98 1.90 -21.02 -5.78
CA LYS A 98 1.10 -21.77 -6.77
C LYS A 98 -0.40 -21.86 -6.43
N THR A 99 -0.78 -21.62 -5.16
CA THR A 99 -2.18 -21.58 -4.72
C THR A 99 -2.90 -20.31 -5.13
N LEU A 100 -2.19 -19.33 -5.70
CA LEU A 100 -2.65 -17.99 -6.07
C LEU A 100 -3.20 -17.17 -4.89
N GLN A 101 -2.95 -17.62 -3.66
CA GLN A 101 -3.35 -16.90 -2.45
C GLN A 101 -2.24 -15.96 -2.03
N PRO A 102 -2.47 -14.63 -2.04
CA PRO A 102 -1.49 -13.67 -1.60
C PRO A 102 -1.36 -13.67 -0.08
N LYS A 103 -0.11 -13.58 0.40
CA LYS A 103 0.21 -13.41 1.82
C LYS A 103 1.15 -12.24 1.97
N TRP A 104 0.87 -11.38 2.94
CA TRP A 104 1.68 -10.22 3.23
C TRP A 104 2.38 -10.35 4.56
N TYR A 105 3.65 -9.99 4.57
CA TYR A 105 4.51 -10.06 5.74
C TYR A 105 5.22 -8.72 5.96
N ILE A 106 5.55 -8.45 7.22
CA ILE A 106 6.59 -7.50 7.58
C ILE A 106 7.87 -8.29 7.76
N VAL A 107 8.96 -7.80 7.19
CA VAL A 107 10.25 -8.50 7.16
C VAL A 107 11.41 -7.60 7.55
N ASN A 108 12.40 -8.20 8.19
CA ASN A 108 13.75 -7.66 8.37
C ASN A 108 14.75 -8.83 8.42
N ASN A 109 16.04 -8.55 8.60
CA ASN A 109 17.07 -9.60 8.66
C ASN A 109 17.26 -10.18 10.08
N ARG A 110 16.56 -9.65 11.09
CA ARG A 110 16.74 -10.01 12.52
C ARG A 110 15.69 -10.99 13.03
N GLN A 111 14.51 -10.98 12.44
CA GLN A 111 13.33 -11.72 12.92
C GLN A 111 12.70 -12.54 11.81
N ASP A 112 11.98 -13.59 12.19
CA ASP A 112 11.14 -14.33 11.26
C ASP A 112 10.01 -13.43 10.73
N PRO A 113 9.61 -13.59 9.46
CA PRO A 113 8.51 -12.80 8.88
C PRO A 113 7.23 -12.89 9.71
N ILE A 114 6.60 -11.73 9.96
CA ILE A 114 5.30 -11.67 10.64
C ILE A 114 4.20 -11.25 9.67
N GLU A 115 3.07 -11.94 9.68
CA GLU A 115 1.95 -11.62 8.80
C GLU A 115 1.29 -10.30 9.21
N ILE A 116 1.02 -9.44 8.21
CA ILE A 116 0.27 -8.19 8.37
C ILE A 116 -1.14 -8.36 7.79
N SER A 117 -2.14 -8.04 8.58
CA SER A 117 -3.56 -8.13 8.21
C SER A 117 -3.98 -7.06 7.20
N SER A 118 -5.11 -7.28 6.52
CA SER A 118 -5.71 -6.28 5.62
C SER A 118 -6.13 -5.00 6.36
N SER A 119 -6.56 -5.12 7.62
CA SER A 119 -6.90 -3.96 8.45
C SER A 119 -5.68 -3.08 8.74
N GLU A 120 -4.53 -3.69 9.06
CA GLU A 120 -3.28 -2.98 9.29
C GLU A 120 -2.78 -2.32 7.99
N ARG A 121 -2.82 -3.04 6.85
CA ARG A 121 -2.44 -2.49 5.53
C ARG A 121 -3.35 -1.35 5.07
N SER A 122 -4.61 -1.32 5.49
CA SER A 122 -5.52 -0.23 5.12
C SER A 122 -5.05 1.15 5.58
N HIS A 123 -4.16 1.21 6.57
CA HIS A 123 -3.54 2.46 7.01
C HIS A 123 -2.47 3.01 6.05
N LEU A 124 -2.02 2.23 5.06
CA LEU A 124 -1.05 2.67 4.06
C LEU A 124 -1.66 3.55 2.96
N ASN A 125 -3.00 3.59 2.86
CA ASN A 125 -3.78 4.48 1.99
C ASN A 125 -3.28 4.55 0.53
N MET A 126 -2.91 3.41 -0.06
CA MET A 126 -2.48 3.36 -1.44
C MET A 126 -3.67 3.31 -2.39
N PHE A 127 -3.66 4.15 -3.41
CA PHE A 127 -4.67 4.19 -4.47
C PHE A 127 -4.01 4.22 -5.85
N GLN A 128 -4.44 3.32 -6.72
CA GLN A 128 -4.05 3.33 -8.12
C GLN A 128 -5.15 4.00 -8.95
N ILE A 129 -4.78 5.07 -9.67
CA ILE A 129 -5.67 5.72 -10.62
C ILE A 129 -5.45 5.04 -11.97
N SER A 130 -6.51 4.45 -12.52
CA SER A 130 -6.53 3.83 -13.85
C SER A 130 -7.34 4.66 -14.84
N ASP A 131 -7.38 4.22 -16.10
CA ASP A 131 -8.10 4.91 -17.19
C ASP A 131 -9.63 4.97 -16.97
N TYR A 132 -10.17 4.17 -16.04
CA TYR A 132 -11.60 4.17 -15.68
C TYR A 132 -11.88 5.17 -14.57
N ILE A 133 -11.87 6.45 -14.91
CA ILE A 133 -11.99 7.59 -13.99
C ILE A 133 -13.31 7.57 -13.20
N ASP A 134 -14.41 7.08 -13.79
CA ASP A 134 -15.74 7.10 -13.17
C ASP A 134 -15.78 6.36 -11.81
N ASN A 135 -15.00 5.28 -11.67
CA ASN A 135 -14.93 4.53 -10.42
C ASN A 135 -14.14 5.27 -9.32
N HIS A 136 -13.25 6.18 -9.69
CA HIS A 136 -12.39 6.91 -8.75
C HIS A 136 -13.12 8.05 -8.06
N PHE A 137 -14.11 8.63 -8.73
CA PHE A 137 -14.95 9.71 -8.21
C PHE A 137 -16.30 9.20 -7.67
N SER A 138 -16.50 7.88 -7.64
CA SER A 138 -17.69 7.31 -7.03
C SER A 138 -17.65 7.44 -5.50
N TRP A 139 -18.81 7.51 -4.86
CA TRP A 139 -18.94 7.54 -3.40
C TRP A 139 -18.88 6.14 -2.77
N ASP A 140 -18.29 5.18 -3.47
CA ASP A 140 -18.08 3.81 -2.99
C ASP A 140 -17.01 3.80 -1.88
N LYS A 141 -17.14 2.87 -0.93
CA LYS A 141 -16.18 2.68 0.17
C LYS A 141 -14.74 2.44 -0.28
N ARG A 142 -14.54 2.02 -1.53
CA ARG A 142 -13.24 1.69 -2.12
C ARG A 142 -12.72 2.77 -3.07
N SER A 143 -13.43 3.89 -3.23
CA SER A 143 -12.98 4.94 -4.13
C SER A 143 -11.86 5.77 -3.49
N PRO A 144 -10.86 6.22 -4.29
CA PRO A 144 -9.82 7.14 -3.85
C PRO A 144 -10.38 8.43 -3.25
N LEU A 145 -11.48 8.95 -3.82
CA LEU A 145 -12.14 10.15 -3.33
C LEU A 145 -12.59 9.97 -1.87
N LYS A 146 -13.30 8.88 -1.57
CA LYS A 146 -13.79 8.62 -0.21
C LYS A 146 -12.66 8.37 0.78
N ALA A 147 -11.56 7.80 0.33
CA ALA A 147 -10.40 7.57 1.19
C ALA A 147 -9.68 8.87 1.55
N LEU A 148 -9.61 9.84 0.63
CA LEU A 148 -9.07 11.17 0.93
C LEU A 148 -9.87 11.87 2.04
N PHE A 149 -11.20 11.70 2.06
CA PHE A 149 -12.04 12.25 3.13
C PHE A 149 -11.87 11.55 4.48
N LYS A 150 -11.37 10.32 4.52
CA LYS A 150 -11.11 9.59 5.77
C LYS A 150 -9.77 9.95 6.42
N LEU A 151 -8.88 10.61 5.71
CA LEU A 151 -7.58 11.03 6.22
C LEU A 151 -7.68 12.23 7.17
N ASP A 152 -8.73 13.05 7.02
CA ASP A 152 -9.06 14.09 7.99
C ASP A 152 -9.90 13.45 9.10
N ASP A 153 -9.42 13.50 10.34
CA ASP A 153 -10.13 13.01 11.55
C ASP A 153 -11.47 13.76 11.81
N GLU A 154 -11.90 14.61 10.88
CA GLU A 154 -13.15 15.35 10.85
C GLU A 154 -14.24 14.68 9.99
N GLU A 155 -14.27 13.35 9.91
CA GLU A 155 -15.26 12.61 9.08
C GLU A 155 -16.73 12.98 9.39
N SER A 156 -17.03 13.43 10.61
CA SER A 156 -18.37 13.91 11.00
C SER A 156 -18.70 15.28 10.41
N SER A 157 -17.76 16.21 10.40
CA SER A 157 -17.96 17.60 9.97
C SER A 157 -18.20 17.72 8.46
N ILE A 158 -17.41 17.01 7.64
CA ILE A 158 -17.50 17.11 6.17
C ILE A 158 -18.76 16.41 5.67
N THR A 159 -19.13 15.26 6.24
CA THR A 159 -20.36 14.56 5.88
C THR A 159 -21.58 15.40 6.22
N ASP A 160 -21.60 16.08 7.34
CA ASP A 160 -22.71 16.95 7.77
C ASP A 160 -22.81 18.18 6.87
N VAL A 161 -21.70 18.81 6.50
CA VAL A 161 -21.66 19.96 5.57
C VAL A 161 -22.14 19.55 4.17
N LEU A 162 -21.76 18.38 3.68
CA LEU A 162 -22.22 17.87 2.38
C LEU A 162 -23.72 17.53 2.41
N ILE A 163 -24.21 16.90 3.48
CA ILE A 163 -25.64 16.61 3.64
C ILE A 163 -26.44 17.92 3.72
N GLU A 164 -25.95 18.92 4.43
CA GLU A 164 -26.60 20.20 4.55
C GLU A 164 -26.60 20.98 3.23
N SER A 165 -25.49 20.97 2.48
CA SER A 165 -25.42 21.58 1.14
C SER A 165 -26.32 20.86 0.13
N MET A 166 -26.42 19.54 0.18
CA MET A 166 -27.36 18.76 -0.67
C MET A 166 -28.83 19.07 -0.30
N ARG A 167 -29.15 19.21 0.98
CA ARG A 167 -30.51 19.60 1.41
C ARG A 167 -30.88 21.00 0.91
N ASN A 168 -29.94 21.93 0.94
CA ASN A 168 -30.16 23.31 0.48
C ASN A 168 -30.37 23.37 -1.05
N VAL A 169 -29.77 22.48 -1.83
CA VAL A 169 -29.98 22.38 -3.29
C VAL A 169 -31.32 21.72 -3.64
N LEU A 170 -31.82 20.81 -2.79
CA LEU A 170 -33.09 20.11 -3.02
C LEU A 170 -34.33 20.87 -2.52
N GLN A 171 -34.16 22.03 -1.86
CA GLN A 171 -35.23 22.90 -1.39
C GLN A 171 -35.56 24.07 -2.32
N ILE A 172 -35.06 24.03 -3.59
CA ILE A 172 -35.39 25.00 -4.63
C ILE A 172 -36.53 24.47 -5.51
#